data_a5df46c3cf5be0e136fa42455be009ec
#
_entry.id   a5df46c3cf5be0e136fa42455be009ec
#
_cell.length_a   1.000
_cell.length_b   1.000
_cell.length_c   1.000
_cell.angle_alpha   90.00
_cell.angle_beta   90.00
_cell.angle_gamma   90.00
#
_symmetry.space_group_name_H-M   'P 1'
#
loop_
_entity.id
_entity.type
_entity.pdbx_description
1 polymer ?
#
loop_
_entity_poly.entity_id
_entity_poly.type
_entity_poly.pdbx_seq_one_letter_code
_entity_poly.pdbx_strand_id
1 'polypeptide(L)'
;TARELLSEYQETVDETYVPFNPICASCGKITETVTDVNPDAGTVTYTCTDLNIASSTIEGCGHEGSATFREGKLPWRFEWPAQWSVLDVDHEPFGKDHAEGSWPSGKAITETIFESEPPLPMVYEWFTLNGDALSSSEGNVVTVPEILELLEPAVLRYFFIRNPRRARDLDLSRLDQLVDEFDRFEAAYFGKVEDSAVTAFAERAYPYVVDEVRPNRIRLPYTFAAILGMTESRELRLEMARSEGHIDDDTPQWAIDDALSRVDRAQEWARRMDNAYNYRLQDTCPAVTVSPQEEEALNSLAEYVAAGHTGKEIQSEIYDIARQHGI
;
A
#
# COMPACT_ATOMS: atom_id res chain seq x y z
N THR A 1 -26.43 32.21 -5.78
CA THR A 1 -25.37 31.83 -4.84
C THR A 1 -24.77 30.47 -5.16
N ALA A 2 -25.25 29.34 -4.61
CA ALA A 2 -24.62 28.00 -4.83
C ALA A 2 -24.61 27.61 -6.32
N ARG A 3 -25.70 27.85 -7.07
CA ARG A 3 -25.76 27.58 -8.52
C ARG A 3 -24.81 28.45 -9.31
N GLU A 4 -24.82 29.76 -9.06
CA GLU A 4 -23.93 30.71 -9.70
C GLU A 4 -22.47 30.34 -9.49
N LEU A 5 -22.10 29.98 -8.25
CA LEU A 5 -20.76 29.55 -7.91
C LEU A 5 -20.37 28.26 -8.63
N LEU A 6 -21.25 27.26 -8.65
CA LEU A 6 -20.95 25.98 -9.30
C LEU A 6 -20.93 26.06 -10.82
N SER A 7 -21.72 26.94 -11.42
CA SER A 7 -21.71 27.14 -12.88
C SER A 7 -20.35 27.62 -13.42
N GLU A 8 -19.50 28.18 -12.56
CA GLU A 8 -18.11 28.52 -12.91
C GLU A 8 -17.21 27.28 -13.01
N TYR A 9 -17.60 26.16 -12.37
CA TYR A 9 -16.79 24.92 -12.27
C TYR A 9 -17.42 23.71 -12.97
N GLN A 10 -18.71 23.77 -13.32
CA GLN A 10 -19.44 22.65 -13.95
C GLN A 10 -20.41 23.15 -15.02
N GLU A 11 -20.26 22.65 -16.25
CA GLU A 11 -21.15 22.98 -17.38
C GLU A 11 -22.59 22.45 -17.21
N THR A 12 -22.78 21.42 -16.36
CA THR A 12 -24.07 20.75 -16.14
C THR A 12 -24.98 21.43 -15.12
N VAL A 13 -24.56 22.53 -14.53
CA VAL A 13 -25.36 23.27 -13.54
C VAL A 13 -26.27 24.29 -14.23
N ASP A 14 -27.54 23.95 -14.29
CA ASP A 14 -28.59 24.83 -14.82
C ASP A 14 -29.44 25.46 -13.71
N GLU A 15 -30.47 26.20 -14.11
CA GLU A 15 -31.38 26.87 -13.16
C GLU A 15 -32.19 25.94 -12.28
N THR A 16 -32.31 24.65 -12.67
CA THR A 16 -33.07 23.64 -11.93
C THR A 16 -32.20 22.84 -10.98
N TYR A 17 -30.89 22.94 -11.09
CA TYR A 17 -29.95 22.17 -10.27
C TYR A 17 -30.13 22.40 -8.77
N VAL A 18 -30.30 21.33 -8.01
CA VAL A 18 -30.34 21.31 -6.55
C VAL A 18 -29.21 20.42 -6.03
N PRO A 19 -28.31 20.93 -5.16
CA PRO A 19 -27.18 20.14 -4.64
C PRO A 19 -27.62 19.15 -3.54
N PHE A 20 -28.59 18.33 -3.84
CA PHE A 20 -29.11 17.29 -2.96
C PHE A 20 -29.66 16.12 -3.80
N ASN A 21 -29.21 14.94 -3.50
CA ASN A 21 -29.59 13.70 -4.19
C ASN A 21 -30.40 12.83 -3.24
N PRO A 22 -31.77 12.85 -3.31
CA PRO A 22 -32.63 12.07 -2.45
C PRO A 22 -32.53 10.56 -2.75
N ILE A 23 -32.79 9.76 -1.72
CA ILE A 23 -32.94 8.31 -1.84
C ILE A 23 -34.41 8.05 -2.13
N CYS A 24 -34.69 7.34 -3.23
CA CYS A 24 -36.05 6.99 -3.61
C CYS A 24 -36.70 6.06 -2.58
N ALA A 25 -37.85 6.48 -2.00
CA ALA A 25 -38.58 5.69 -1.01
C ALA A 25 -39.15 4.37 -1.57
N SER A 26 -39.32 4.27 -2.90
CA SER A 26 -39.87 3.08 -3.55
C SER A 26 -38.80 2.03 -3.87
N CYS A 27 -37.66 2.44 -4.46
CA CYS A 27 -36.64 1.46 -4.92
C CYS A 27 -35.29 1.55 -4.18
N GLY A 28 -35.10 2.52 -3.27
CA GLY A 28 -33.88 2.70 -2.49
C GLY A 28 -32.68 3.27 -3.26
N LYS A 29 -32.84 3.61 -4.54
CA LYS A 29 -31.78 4.18 -5.36
C LYS A 29 -31.66 5.68 -5.15
N ILE A 30 -30.47 6.23 -5.34
CA ILE A 30 -30.24 7.67 -5.36
C ILE A 30 -30.78 8.22 -6.68
N THR A 31 -31.45 9.37 -6.64
CA THR A 31 -31.88 10.13 -7.82
C THR A 31 -31.36 11.56 -7.75
N GLU A 32 -31.14 12.19 -8.90
CA GLU A 32 -30.66 13.58 -8.99
C GLU A 32 -31.77 14.54 -9.40
N THR A 33 -32.98 14.06 -9.71
CA THR A 33 -34.09 14.87 -10.21
C THR A 33 -34.94 15.37 -9.05
N VAL A 34 -34.54 16.49 -8.47
CA VAL A 34 -35.33 17.24 -7.49
C VAL A 34 -36.24 18.23 -8.23
N THR A 35 -37.54 18.17 -7.94
CA THR A 35 -38.55 19.02 -8.62
C THR A 35 -38.96 20.22 -7.79
N ASP A 36 -38.88 20.16 -6.47
CA ASP A 36 -39.15 21.27 -5.56
C ASP A 36 -38.37 21.13 -4.24
N VAL A 37 -38.08 22.29 -3.63
CA VAL A 37 -37.41 22.38 -2.32
C VAL A 37 -38.22 23.19 -1.35
N ASN A 38 -38.55 22.64 -0.22
CA ASN A 38 -39.19 23.34 0.90
C ASN A 38 -38.21 23.48 2.09
N PRO A 39 -37.49 24.61 2.18
CA PRO A 39 -36.50 24.80 3.26
C PRO A 39 -37.11 24.83 4.67
N ASP A 40 -38.34 25.37 4.80
CA ASP A 40 -39.00 25.50 6.09
C ASP A 40 -39.43 24.14 6.66
N ALA A 41 -39.85 23.25 5.78
CA ALA A 41 -40.16 21.86 6.15
C ALA A 41 -38.94 20.94 6.16
N GLY A 42 -37.81 21.36 5.63
CA GLY A 42 -36.60 20.54 5.48
C GLY A 42 -36.82 19.34 4.53
N THR A 43 -37.56 19.55 3.44
CA THR A 43 -37.94 18.48 2.50
C THR A 43 -37.67 18.88 1.03
N VAL A 44 -37.50 17.86 0.20
CA VAL A 44 -37.49 18.00 -1.26
C VAL A 44 -38.57 17.10 -1.86
N THR A 45 -39.12 17.50 -3.02
CA THR A 45 -39.93 16.64 -3.88
C THR A 45 -39.03 16.16 -5.04
N TYR A 46 -39.19 14.92 -5.46
CA TYR A 46 -38.34 14.34 -6.51
C TYR A 46 -39.11 13.37 -7.40
N THR A 47 -38.58 13.14 -8.58
CA THR A 47 -38.97 12.03 -9.47
C THR A 47 -37.77 11.09 -9.64
N CYS A 48 -37.97 9.79 -9.41
CA CYS A 48 -36.92 8.79 -9.56
C CYS A 48 -36.69 8.49 -11.05
N THR A 49 -35.74 9.18 -11.63
CA THR A 49 -35.35 9.05 -13.05
C THR A 49 -34.08 8.21 -13.20
N ASP A 50 -33.75 7.86 -14.41
CA ASP A 50 -32.50 7.18 -14.75
C ASP A 50 -31.30 8.09 -14.38
N LEU A 51 -30.26 7.46 -13.83
CA LEU A 51 -29.00 8.12 -13.49
C LEU A 51 -27.88 7.55 -14.36
N ASN A 52 -27.24 8.42 -15.15
CA ASN A 52 -26.12 8.04 -15.99
C ASN A 52 -24.80 8.26 -15.25
N ILE A 53 -24.05 7.18 -15.02
CA ILE A 53 -22.74 7.21 -14.38
C ILE A 53 -21.70 6.65 -15.35
N ALA A 54 -20.84 7.50 -15.88
CA ALA A 54 -19.77 7.12 -16.84
C ALA A 54 -20.26 6.16 -17.95
N SER A 55 -19.97 4.88 -17.83
CA SER A 55 -20.31 3.84 -18.82
C SER A 55 -21.59 3.05 -18.49
N SER A 56 -22.30 3.39 -17.42
CA SER A 56 -23.50 2.65 -16.97
C SER A 56 -24.68 3.55 -16.68
N THR A 57 -25.90 3.02 -16.88
CA THR A 57 -27.13 3.69 -16.50
C THR A 57 -27.80 2.92 -15.37
N ILE A 58 -28.13 3.62 -14.30
CA ILE A 58 -28.96 3.07 -13.21
C ILE A 58 -30.41 3.47 -13.50
N GLU A 59 -31.22 2.50 -13.88
CA GLU A 59 -32.62 2.75 -14.21
C GLU A 59 -33.41 3.25 -13.00
N GLY A 60 -34.11 4.37 -13.15
CA GLY A 60 -35.07 4.88 -12.19
C GLY A 60 -36.37 4.06 -12.20
N CYS A 61 -37.20 4.18 -11.15
CA CYS A 61 -38.50 3.48 -11.08
C CYS A 61 -39.69 4.38 -11.41
N GLY A 62 -39.50 5.63 -11.77
CA GLY A 62 -40.55 6.61 -12.07
C GLY A 62 -41.36 7.09 -10.85
N HIS A 63 -40.97 6.70 -9.63
CA HIS A 63 -41.68 7.11 -8.42
C HIS A 63 -41.54 8.60 -8.17
N GLU A 64 -42.68 9.27 -7.95
CA GLU A 64 -42.72 10.65 -7.45
C GLU A 64 -42.91 10.63 -5.93
N GLY A 65 -42.02 11.32 -5.21
CA GLY A 65 -42.00 11.25 -3.75
C GLY A 65 -41.45 12.52 -3.10
N SER A 66 -41.49 12.52 -1.78
CA SER A 66 -40.84 13.54 -0.95
C SER A 66 -39.83 12.88 -0.04
N ALA A 67 -38.70 13.55 0.18
CA ALA A 67 -37.65 13.11 1.11
C ALA A 67 -37.27 14.29 2.02
N THR A 68 -36.95 13.98 3.26
CA THR A 68 -36.31 14.97 4.15
C THR A 68 -34.84 15.14 3.77
N PHE A 69 -34.21 16.22 4.24
CA PHE A 69 -32.76 16.44 4.03
C PHE A 69 -31.88 15.37 4.70
N ARG A 70 -32.46 14.45 5.46
CA ARG A 70 -31.76 13.27 6.04
C ARG A 70 -31.89 12.02 5.19
N GLU A 71 -32.77 12.03 4.17
CA GLU A 71 -33.05 10.88 3.30
C GLU A 71 -32.42 11.06 1.93
N GLY A 72 -31.17 11.45 1.91
CA GLY A 72 -30.37 11.70 0.71
C GLY A 72 -28.93 12.02 1.05
N LYS A 73 -28.22 12.51 0.06
CA LYS A 73 -26.84 12.95 0.21
C LYS A 73 -26.55 14.21 -0.62
N LEU A 74 -25.54 14.95 -0.23
CA LEU A 74 -24.99 16.01 -1.07
C LEU A 74 -24.16 15.40 -2.21
N PRO A 75 -24.13 16.01 -3.40
CA PRO A 75 -23.09 15.72 -4.41
C PRO A 75 -21.70 15.97 -3.84
N TRP A 76 -20.71 15.21 -4.31
CA TRP A 76 -19.32 15.27 -3.79
C TRP A 76 -18.76 16.70 -3.69
N ARG A 77 -19.02 17.56 -4.66
CA ARG A 77 -18.52 18.94 -4.66
C ARG A 77 -19.06 19.79 -3.51
N PHE A 78 -20.21 19.43 -2.94
CA PHE A 78 -20.78 20.05 -1.74
C PHE A 78 -20.49 19.27 -0.48
N GLU A 79 -20.49 17.96 -0.55
CA GLU A 79 -20.26 17.09 0.60
C GLU A 79 -18.86 17.30 1.18
N TRP A 80 -17.86 17.39 0.33
CA TRP A 80 -16.47 17.54 0.75
C TRP A 80 -16.22 18.85 1.50
N PRO A 81 -16.55 20.05 0.96
CA PRO A 81 -16.44 21.29 1.72
C PRO A 81 -17.39 21.39 2.93
N ALA A 82 -18.55 20.75 2.89
CA ALA A 82 -19.42 20.66 4.07
C ALA A 82 -18.76 19.88 5.21
N GLN A 83 -18.07 18.78 4.91
CA GLN A 83 -17.29 18.02 5.89
C GLN A 83 -16.17 18.88 6.48
N TRP A 84 -15.46 19.66 5.68
CA TRP A 84 -14.41 20.56 6.19
C TRP A 84 -14.97 21.53 7.22
N SER A 85 -16.09 22.17 6.91
CA SER A 85 -16.71 23.17 7.78
C SER A 85 -17.34 22.54 9.04
N VAL A 86 -18.00 21.39 8.91
CA VAL A 86 -18.69 20.74 10.04
C VAL A 86 -17.70 20.07 11.01
N LEU A 87 -16.61 19.53 10.50
CA LEU A 87 -15.60 18.80 11.28
C LEU A 87 -14.42 19.67 11.68
N ASP A 88 -14.40 20.95 11.28
CA ASP A 88 -13.33 21.92 11.56
C ASP A 88 -11.96 21.39 11.10
N VAL A 89 -11.88 21.02 9.82
CA VAL A 89 -10.71 20.37 9.24
C VAL A 89 -9.61 21.38 8.96
N ASP A 90 -8.47 21.26 9.63
CA ASP A 90 -7.31 22.14 9.47
C ASP A 90 -6.44 21.78 8.25
N HIS A 91 -6.38 20.49 7.89
CA HIS A 91 -5.46 19.98 6.87
C HIS A 91 -6.10 18.88 6.04
N GLU A 92 -6.07 19.02 4.71
CA GLU A 92 -6.69 18.10 3.78
C GLU A 92 -5.65 17.53 2.79
N PRO A 93 -5.19 16.28 2.96
CA PRO A 93 -4.39 15.57 1.97
C PRO A 93 -5.27 14.94 0.90
N PHE A 94 -5.00 15.24 -0.38
CA PHE A 94 -5.75 14.69 -1.50
C PHE A 94 -4.87 14.45 -2.73
N GLY A 95 -5.33 13.56 -3.61
CA GLY A 95 -4.67 13.24 -4.87
C GLY A 95 -4.71 14.41 -5.86
N LYS A 96 -3.74 14.51 -6.74
CA LYS A 96 -3.61 15.59 -7.73
C LYS A 96 -4.80 15.68 -8.70
N ASP A 97 -5.56 14.62 -8.87
CA ASP A 97 -6.80 14.60 -9.67
C ASP A 97 -7.87 15.57 -9.14
N HIS A 98 -7.85 15.84 -7.85
CA HIS A 98 -8.73 16.83 -7.23
C HIS A 98 -8.19 18.26 -7.29
N ALA A 99 -6.88 18.45 -7.51
CA ALA A 99 -6.22 19.75 -7.40
C ALA A 99 -6.73 20.79 -8.39
N GLU A 100 -7.05 20.38 -9.62
CA GLU A 100 -7.57 21.27 -10.69
C GLU A 100 -9.09 21.16 -10.85
N GLY A 101 -9.72 20.17 -10.25
CA GLY A 101 -11.16 19.87 -10.36
C GLY A 101 -11.97 20.27 -9.13
N SER A 102 -12.04 19.38 -8.15
CA SER A 102 -12.92 19.52 -6.98
C SER A 102 -12.39 20.51 -5.94
N TRP A 103 -11.07 20.66 -5.81
CA TRP A 103 -10.47 21.54 -4.81
C TRP A 103 -10.81 23.01 -5.00
N PRO A 104 -10.67 23.64 -6.21
CA PRO A 104 -11.01 25.04 -6.41
C PRO A 104 -12.48 25.32 -6.09
N SER A 105 -13.40 24.48 -6.53
CA SER A 105 -14.83 24.63 -6.24
C SER A 105 -15.14 24.40 -4.76
N GLY A 106 -14.50 23.42 -4.12
CA GLY A 106 -14.67 23.16 -2.68
C GLY A 106 -14.22 24.35 -1.84
N LYS A 107 -13.05 24.93 -2.17
CA LYS A 107 -12.56 26.14 -1.52
C LYS A 107 -13.56 27.29 -1.64
N ALA A 108 -14.04 27.58 -2.84
CA ALA A 108 -14.99 28.64 -3.08
C ALA A 108 -16.33 28.44 -2.34
N ILE A 109 -16.81 27.18 -2.26
CA ILE A 109 -18.01 26.81 -1.51
C ILE A 109 -17.79 27.03 0.00
N THR A 110 -16.63 26.62 0.54
CA THR A 110 -16.29 26.80 1.96
C THR A 110 -16.30 28.29 2.32
N GLU A 111 -15.63 29.11 1.54
CA GLU A 111 -15.54 30.57 1.78
C GLU A 111 -16.88 31.30 1.61
N THR A 112 -17.69 30.93 0.60
CA THR A 112 -18.88 31.69 0.20
C THR A 112 -20.18 31.17 0.82
N ILE A 113 -20.32 29.84 0.98
CA ILE A 113 -21.55 29.20 1.44
C ILE A 113 -21.47 28.89 2.94
N PHE A 114 -20.32 28.33 3.39
CA PHE A 114 -20.13 27.97 4.78
C PHE A 114 -19.47 29.08 5.61
N GLU A 115 -19.05 30.18 4.99
CA GLU A 115 -18.43 31.32 5.64
C GLU A 115 -17.27 30.92 6.59
N SER A 116 -16.49 29.89 6.17
CA SER A 116 -15.37 29.35 6.92
C SER A 116 -14.08 29.33 6.10
N GLU A 117 -12.94 29.13 6.76
CA GLU A 117 -11.65 29.01 6.08
C GLU A 117 -11.48 27.58 5.53
N PRO A 118 -11.02 27.43 4.27
CA PRO A 118 -10.71 26.10 3.73
C PRO A 118 -9.47 25.53 4.40
N PRO A 119 -9.36 24.19 4.53
CA PRO A 119 -8.21 23.55 5.12
C PRO A 119 -6.92 23.78 4.34
N LEU A 120 -5.78 23.62 4.99
CA LEU A 120 -4.48 23.66 4.32
C LEU A 120 -4.32 22.45 3.39
N PRO A 121 -4.15 22.64 2.06
CA PRO A 121 -4.06 21.53 1.13
C PRO A 121 -2.70 20.83 1.16
N MET A 122 -2.70 19.50 1.08
CA MET A 122 -1.53 18.72 0.75
C MET A 122 -1.81 17.84 -0.47
N VAL A 123 -1.40 18.31 -1.63
CA VAL A 123 -1.54 17.54 -2.88
C VAL A 123 -0.44 16.46 -2.95
N TYR A 124 -0.85 15.21 -3.12
CA TYR A 124 0.06 14.10 -3.37
C TYR A 124 -0.10 13.54 -4.78
N GLU A 125 1.02 12.99 -5.28
CA GLU A 125 1.09 12.35 -6.58
C GLU A 125 0.57 10.92 -6.52
N TRP A 126 0.20 10.39 -7.68
CA TRP A 126 -0.21 9.00 -7.84
C TRP A 126 0.93 8.05 -7.54
N PHE A 127 0.55 6.84 -7.19
CA PHE A 127 1.44 5.70 -7.24
C PHE A 127 0.85 4.63 -8.17
N THR A 128 1.75 3.88 -8.79
CA THR A 128 1.44 2.77 -9.68
C THR A 128 1.75 1.45 -8.98
N LEU A 129 1.25 0.37 -9.51
CA LEU A 129 1.55 -0.99 -9.07
C LEU A 129 2.20 -1.73 -10.25
N ASN A 130 3.46 -2.15 -10.09
CA ASN A 130 4.25 -2.81 -11.13
C ASN A 130 4.29 -2.02 -12.46
N GLY A 131 4.35 -0.70 -12.38
CA GLY A 131 4.37 0.22 -13.52
C GLY A 131 2.99 0.63 -14.05
N ASP A 132 1.92 -0.03 -13.66
CA ASP A 132 0.57 0.23 -14.14
C ASP A 132 -0.26 1.06 -13.14
N ALA A 133 -1.18 1.86 -13.66
CA ALA A 133 -2.12 2.61 -12.84
C ALA A 133 -3.05 1.66 -12.08
N LEU A 134 -3.34 1.97 -10.81
CA LEU A 134 -4.34 1.25 -10.03
C LEU A 134 -5.73 1.50 -10.60
N SER A 135 -6.47 0.44 -10.92
CA SER A 135 -7.81 0.51 -11.48
C SER A 135 -8.69 -0.61 -10.94
N SER A 136 -9.66 -0.23 -10.11
CA SER A 136 -10.62 -1.20 -9.56
C SER A 136 -11.49 -1.84 -10.64
N SER A 137 -11.79 -1.11 -11.73
CA SER A 137 -12.61 -1.61 -12.84
C SER A 137 -11.86 -2.60 -13.74
N GLU A 138 -10.55 -2.52 -13.79
CA GLU A 138 -9.67 -3.41 -14.57
C GLU A 138 -9.10 -4.56 -13.74
N GLY A 139 -9.37 -4.58 -12.43
CA GLY A 139 -8.87 -5.60 -11.53
C GLY A 139 -7.38 -5.44 -11.17
N ASN A 140 -6.73 -4.34 -11.60
CA ASN A 140 -5.36 -4.02 -11.23
C ASN A 140 -5.35 -3.26 -9.90
N VAL A 141 -5.64 -3.98 -8.83
CA VAL A 141 -5.62 -3.46 -7.45
C VAL A 141 -4.93 -4.48 -6.55
N VAL A 142 -4.30 -3.97 -5.53
CA VAL A 142 -3.79 -4.75 -4.41
C VAL A 142 -4.32 -4.13 -3.12
N THR A 143 -4.88 -4.93 -2.26
CA THR A 143 -5.40 -4.46 -0.98
C THR A 143 -4.30 -4.31 0.06
N VAL A 144 -4.53 -3.47 1.07
CA VAL A 144 -3.58 -3.32 2.18
C VAL A 144 -3.29 -4.65 2.88
N PRO A 145 -4.27 -5.52 3.20
CA PRO A 145 -3.98 -6.85 3.74
C PRO A 145 -3.04 -7.68 2.88
N GLU A 146 -3.24 -7.72 1.57
CA GLU A 146 -2.38 -8.48 0.64
C GLU A 146 -0.93 -7.96 0.62
N ILE A 147 -0.73 -6.63 0.69
CA ILE A 147 0.61 -6.05 0.80
C ILE A 147 1.25 -6.37 2.15
N LEU A 148 0.49 -6.40 3.23
CA LEU A 148 1.00 -6.71 4.56
C LEU A 148 1.39 -8.19 4.74
N GLU A 149 1.00 -9.06 3.83
CA GLU A 149 1.56 -10.40 3.74
C GLU A 149 2.99 -10.41 3.18
N LEU A 150 3.36 -9.34 2.44
CA LEU A 150 4.67 -9.21 1.80
C LEU A 150 5.59 -8.19 2.49
N LEU A 151 5.08 -7.24 3.26
CA LEU A 151 5.84 -6.15 3.87
C LEU A 151 5.40 -5.90 5.30
N GLU A 152 6.31 -5.42 6.13
CA GLU A 152 5.96 -4.85 7.43
C GLU A 152 5.14 -3.56 7.27
N PRO A 153 4.19 -3.28 8.17
CA PRO A 153 3.39 -2.05 8.14
C PRO A 153 4.24 -0.78 8.10
N ALA A 154 5.39 -0.78 8.77
CA ALA A 154 6.31 0.35 8.79
C ALA A 154 6.93 0.62 7.42
N VAL A 155 7.28 -0.43 6.66
CA VAL A 155 7.81 -0.30 5.30
C VAL A 155 6.77 0.30 4.36
N LEU A 156 5.51 -0.13 4.48
CA LEU A 156 4.42 0.41 3.67
C LEU A 156 4.15 1.90 4.02
N ARG A 157 4.11 2.27 5.31
CA ARG A 157 3.98 3.67 5.72
C ARG A 157 5.15 4.52 5.20
N TYR A 158 6.38 4.00 5.27
CA TYR A 158 7.55 4.67 4.70
C TYR A 158 7.40 4.89 3.20
N PHE A 159 6.92 3.91 2.45
CA PHE A 159 6.64 4.06 1.01
C PHE A 159 5.72 5.25 0.75
N PHE A 160 4.67 5.45 1.54
CA PHE A 160 3.73 6.56 1.34
C PHE A 160 4.31 7.93 1.69
N ILE A 161 5.15 8.03 2.72
CA ILE A 161 5.63 9.34 3.19
C ILE A 161 6.93 9.81 2.56
N ARG A 162 7.76 8.91 2.00
CA ARG A 162 9.14 9.23 1.56
C ARG A 162 9.21 10.30 0.47
N ASN A 163 8.24 10.46 -0.38
CA ASN A 163 8.20 11.49 -1.42
C ASN A 163 6.77 11.73 -1.94
N PRO A 164 5.86 12.29 -1.14
CA PRO A 164 4.44 12.37 -1.50
C PRO A 164 4.17 13.22 -2.76
N ARG A 165 5.07 14.13 -3.12
CA ARG A 165 4.94 15.03 -4.29
C ARG A 165 5.53 14.49 -5.58
N ARG A 166 5.94 13.21 -5.62
CA ARG A 166 6.46 12.55 -6.82
C ARG A 166 5.70 11.26 -7.08
N ALA A 167 5.38 11.01 -8.35
CA ALA A 167 4.84 9.72 -8.74
C ALA A 167 5.82 8.60 -8.36
N ARG A 168 5.28 7.50 -7.87
CA ARG A 168 6.06 6.35 -7.37
C ARG A 168 5.41 5.06 -7.80
N ASP A 169 6.25 4.08 -8.02
CA ASP A 169 5.82 2.73 -8.33
C ASP A 169 6.03 1.80 -7.11
N LEU A 170 5.02 1.02 -6.79
CA LEU A 170 5.13 -0.11 -5.88
C LEU A 170 5.41 -1.36 -6.74
N ASP A 171 6.69 -1.57 -7.04
CA ASP A 171 7.14 -2.73 -7.80
C ASP A 171 7.27 -3.94 -6.86
N LEU A 172 6.32 -4.85 -6.97
CA LEU A 172 6.28 -6.06 -6.13
C LEU A 172 7.46 -7.00 -6.40
N SER A 173 8.05 -6.93 -7.59
CA SER A 173 9.23 -7.76 -7.90
C SER A 173 10.50 -7.28 -7.19
N ARG A 174 10.51 -6.03 -6.72
CA ARG A 174 11.66 -5.35 -6.12
C ARG A 174 11.40 -4.87 -4.68
N LEU A 175 10.57 -5.59 -3.94
CA LEU A 175 10.28 -5.24 -2.54
C LEU A 175 11.51 -5.28 -1.64
N ASP A 176 12.50 -6.11 -1.96
CA ASP A 176 13.80 -6.13 -1.29
C ASP A 176 14.45 -4.74 -1.26
N GLN A 177 14.40 -4.01 -2.36
CA GLN A 177 14.99 -2.67 -2.42
C GLN A 177 14.22 -1.65 -1.57
N LEU A 178 12.89 -1.76 -1.52
CA LEU A 178 12.07 -0.90 -0.67
C LEU A 178 12.34 -1.17 0.82
N VAL A 179 12.51 -2.45 1.18
CA VAL A 179 12.85 -2.86 2.55
C VAL A 179 14.25 -2.36 2.92
N ASP A 180 15.25 -2.50 2.04
CA ASP A 180 16.61 -2.02 2.27
C ASP A 180 16.65 -0.48 2.42
N GLU A 181 15.84 0.26 1.64
CA GLU A 181 15.70 1.71 1.82
C GLU A 181 15.09 2.06 3.18
N PHE A 182 14.08 1.32 3.63
CA PHE A 182 13.48 1.51 4.95
C PHE A 182 14.48 1.19 6.07
N ASP A 183 15.24 0.11 5.95
CA ASP A 183 16.24 -0.27 6.95
C ASP A 183 17.35 0.79 7.05
N ARG A 184 17.76 1.38 5.92
CA ARG A 184 18.68 2.52 5.90
C ARG A 184 18.07 3.78 6.56
N PHE A 185 16.80 4.04 6.32
CA PHE A 185 16.06 5.15 6.94
C PHE A 185 15.96 4.97 8.46
N GLU A 186 15.68 3.77 8.96
CA GLU A 186 15.70 3.43 10.38
C GLU A 186 17.11 3.58 10.95
N ALA A 187 18.12 3.05 10.27
CA ALA A 187 19.52 3.17 10.69
C ALA A 187 19.97 4.65 10.81
N ALA A 188 19.50 5.51 9.89
CA ALA A 188 19.78 6.94 9.94
C ALA A 188 19.14 7.63 11.15
N TYR A 189 17.91 7.25 11.51
CA TYR A 189 17.25 7.76 12.72
C TYR A 189 18.08 7.45 13.99
N PHE A 190 18.69 6.27 14.05
CA PHE A 190 19.55 5.87 15.18
C PHE A 190 21.02 6.29 15.02
N GLY A 191 21.34 7.18 14.07
CA GLY A 191 22.70 7.74 13.92
C GLY A 191 23.72 6.75 13.34
N LYS A 192 23.28 5.70 12.66
CA LYS A 192 24.15 4.66 12.08
C LYS A 192 24.51 4.93 10.60
N VAL A 193 24.06 6.05 10.03
CA VAL A 193 24.26 6.42 8.61
C VAL A 193 24.81 7.84 8.52
N GLU A 194 25.90 8.02 7.79
CA GLU A 194 26.53 9.32 7.54
C GLU A 194 25.94 9.98 6.26
N ASP A 195 24.64 10.26 6.26
CA ASP A 195 23.93 10.95 5.18
C ASP A 195 22.99 11.98 5.80
N SER A 196 23.38 13.24 5.74
CA SER A 196 22.65 14.33 6.42
C SER A 196 21.23 14.53 5.90
N ALA A 197 20.96 14.26 4.63
CA ALA A 197 19.62 14.41 4.05
C ALA A 197 18.69 13.28 4.51
N VAL A 198 19.18 12.04 4.52
CA VAL A 198 18.43 10.88 5.02
C VAL A 198 18.20 11.01 6.51
N THR A 199 19.22 11.43 7.29
CA THR A 199 19.10 11.63 8.74
C THR A 199 18.07 12.71 9.08
N ALA A 200 18.11 13.87 8.43
CA ALA A 200 17.15 14.94 8.67
C ALA A 200 15.71 14.56 8.32
N PHE A 201 15.51 13.71 7.35
CA PHE A 201 14.20 13.14 7.04
C PHE A 201 13.79 12.09 8.09
N ALA A 202 14.71 11.20 8.48
CA ALA A 202 14.45 10.15 9.45
C ALA A 202 14.06 10.72 10.83
N GLU A 203 14.77 11.72 11.32
CA GLU A 203 14.48 12.39 12.60
C GLU A 203 13.04 12.94 12.67
N ARG A 204 12.53 13.46 11.55
CA ARG A 204 11.19 14.04 11.48
C ARG A 204 10.09 13.02 11.25
N ALA A 205 10.37 11.94 10.51
CA ALA A 205 9.34 11.07 9.98
C ALA A 205 9.29 9.68 10.65
N TYR A 206 10.41 9.14 11.11
CA TYR A 206 10.47 7.78 11.64
C TYR A 206 9.49 7.50 12.80
N PRO A 207 9.29 8.41 13.79
CA PRO A 207 8.34 8.18 14.88
C PRO A 207 6.87 8.02 14.42
N TYR A 208 6.53 8.52 13.23
CA TYR A 208 5.18 8.40 12.64
C TYR A 208 5.02 7.17 11.74
N VAL A 209 6.14 6.52 11.39
CA VAL A 209 6.14 5.34 10.53
C VAL A 209 6.02 4.05 11.33
N VAL A 210 6.65 4.01 12.50
CA VAL A 210 6.65 2.84 13.38
C VAL A 210 5.61 2.98 14.50
N ASP A 211 5.09 1.85 14.96
CA ASP A 211 4.15 1.84 16.09
C ASP A 211 4.88 2.16 17.43
N GLU A 212 6.15 1.78 17.50
CA GLU A 212 7.01 2.04 18.66
C GLU A 212 8.46 2.25 18.23
N VAL A 213 9.06 3.33 18.70
CA VAL A 213 10.48 3.61 18.50
C VAL A 213 11.29 2.72 19.43
N ARG A 214 11.89 1.67 18.88
CA ARG A 214 12.76 0.72 19.61
C ARG A 214 14.17 0.74 19.04
N PRO A 215 15.18 1.12 19.82
CA PRO A 215 16.57 0.95 19.42
C PRO A 215 16.95 -0.53 19.34
N ASN A 216 17.99 -0.81 18.56
CA ASN A 216 18.58 -2.15 18.46
C ASN A 216 17.63 -3.25 17.93
N ARG A 217 16.67 -2.88 17.05
CA ARG A 217 15.99 -3.86 16.24
C ARG A 217 16.99 -4.56 15.32
N ILE A 218 16.79 -5.86 15.13
CA ILE A 218 17.54 -6.62 14.15
C ILE A 218 16.81 -6.57 12.83
N ARG A 219 17.48 -6.05 11.80
CA ARG A 219 16.99 -6.03 10.43
C ARG A 219 17.75 -7.03 9.59
N LEU A 220 17.15 -8.20 9.40
CA LEU A 220 17.67 -9.17 8.44
C LEU A 220 17.54 -8.57 7.03
N PRO A 221 18.58 -8.59 6.18
CA PRO A 221 18.42 -8.26 4.77
C PRO A 221 17.26 -9.04 4.17
N TYR A 222 16.42 -8.39 3.35
CA TYR A 222 15.14 -9.01 2.94
C TYR A 222 15.35 -10.29 2.13
N THR A 223 16.35 -10.30 1.26
CA THR A 223 16.74 -11.49 0.49
C THR A 223 17.28 -12.60 1.38
N PHE A 224 18.02 -12.28 2.45
CA PHE A 224 18.47 -13.26 3.41
C PHE A 224 17.30 -13.83 4.24
N ALA A 225 16.34 -12.97 4.62
CA ALA A 225 15.12 -13.45 5.25
C ALA A 225 14.34 -14.43 4.37
N ALA A 226 14.26 -14.18 3.04
CA ALA A 226 13.68 -15.14 2.10
C ALA A 226 14.43 -16.46 2.07
N ILE A 227 15.78 -16.45 2.12
CA ILE A 227 16.60 -17.65 2.22
C ILE A 227 16.29 -18.43 3.51
N LEU A 228 16.17 -17.75 4.65
CA LEU A 228 15.77 -18.41 5.91
C LEU A 228 14.39 -19.07 5.83
N GLY A 229 13.53 -18.56 4.95
CA GLY A 229 12.21 -19.12 4.67
C GLY A 229 12.22 -20.49 3.98
N MET A 230 13.38 -20.97 3.51
CA MET A 230 13.50 -22.31 2.90
C MET A 230 13.17 -23.46 3.86
N THR A 231 13.18 -23.22 5.14
CA THR A 231 12.85 -24.18 6.20
C THR A 231 11.82 -23.63 7.17
N GLU A 232 10.97 -24.50 7.71
CA GLU A 232 10.02 -24.13 8.78
C GLU A 232 10.65 -24.29 10.18
N SER A 233 11.83 -24.94 10.29
CA SER A 233 12.53 -25.10 11.56
C SER A 233 13.04 -23.76 12.09
N ARG A 234 12.45 -23.32 13.20
CA ARG A 234 12.88 -22.11 13.91
C ARG A 234 14.34 -22.21 14.37
N GLU A 235 14.74 -23.40 14.81
CA GLU A 235 16.10 -23.68 15.28
C GLU A 235 17.11 -23.48 14.16
N LEU A 236 16.83 -24.01 12.98
CA LEU A 236 17.71 -23.86 11.82
C LEU A 236 17.77 -22.41 11.32
N ARG A 237 16.63 -21.70 11.29
CA ARG A 237 16.59 -20.24 10.98
C ARG A 237 17.49 -19.44 11.92
N LEU A 238 17.44 -19.74 13.23
CA LEU A 238 18.27 -19.08 14.22
C LEU A 238 19.76 -19.43 14.09
N GLU A 239 20.08 -20.68 13.84
CA GLU A 239 21.46 -21.12 13.62
C GLU A 239 22.07 -20.42 12.41
N MET A 240 21.35 -20.35 11.30
CA MET A 240 21.78 -19.63 10.10
C MET A 240 21.96 -18.15 10.35
N ALA A 241 21.01 -17.49 11.05
CA ALA A 241 21.11 -16.06 11.36
C ALA A 241 22.27 -15.75 12.32
N ARG A 242 22.62 -16.68 13.22
CA ARG A 242 23.81 -16.56 14.09
C ARG A 242 25.10 -16.79 13.31
N SER A 243 25.16 -17.77 12.45
CA SER A 243 26.35 -18.05 11.64
C SER A 243 26.75 -16.91 10.74
N GLU A 244 25.75 -16.14 10.26
CA GLU A 244 25.96 -14.95 9.45
C GLU A 244 26.13 -13.65 10.30
N GLY A 245 26.13 -13.77 11.63
CA GLY A 245 26.38 -12.65 12.55
C GLY A 245 25.24 -11.65 12.67
N HIS A 246 24.00 -12.03 12.31
CA HIS A 246 22.84 -11.17 12.47
C HIS A 246 22.21 -11.23 13.86
N ILE A 247 22.41 -12.32 14.57
CA ILE A 247 21.87 -12.59 15.92
C ILE A 247 23.01 -13.08 16.80
N ASP A 248 23.20 -12.42 17.95
CA ASP A 248 24.15 -12.81 18.97
C ASP A 248 23.46 -13.57 20.12
N ASP A 249 24.25 -14.21 21.00
CA ASP A 249 23.74 -14.93 22.15
C ASP A 249 23.03 -14.03 23.17
N ASP A 250 23.43 -12.74 23.24
CA ASP A 250 22.84 -11.74 24.11
C ASP A 250 21.62 -11.01 23.50
N THR A 251 21.22 -11.40 22.29
CA THR A 251 20.08 -10.80 21.59
C THR A 251 18.78 -11.03 22.35
N PRO A 252 18.00 -9.99 22.70
CA PRO A 252 16.74 -10.15 23.41
C PRO A 252 15.72 -10.93 22.58
N GLN A 253 14.91 -11.76 23.26
CA GLN A 253 13.92 -12.62 22.59
C GLN A 253 12.96 -11.84 21.71
N TRP A 254 12.51 -10.65 22.14
CA TRP A 254 11.64 -9.78 21.33
C TRP A 254 12.27 -9.35 19.99
N ALA A 255 13.60 -9.11 19.98
CA ALA A 255 14.32 -8.71 18.76
C ALA A 255 14.49 -9.90 17.81
N ILE A 256 14.67 -11.09 18.35
CA ILE A 256 14.68 -12.35 17.59
C ILE A 256 13.30 -12.58 16.95
N ASP A 257 12.23 -12.43 17.71
CA ASP A 257 10.86 -12.65 17.22
C ASP A 257 10.49 -11.60 16.14
N ASP A 258 10.88 -10.34 16.33
CA ASP A 258 10.72 -9.27 15.34
C ASP A 258 11.49 -9.58 14.04
N ALA A 259 12.75 -9.99 14.14
CA ALA A 259 13.56 -10.38 13.00
C ALA A 259 12.98 -11.56 12.23
N LEU A 260 12.55 -12.61 12.95
CA LEU A 260 11.97 -13.81 12.33
C LEU A 260 10.57 -13.53 11.72
N SER A 261 9.83 -12.54 12.19
CA SER A 261 8.56 -12.16 11.59
C SER A 261 8.71 -11.64 10.14
N ARG A 262 9.89 -11.13 9.79
CA ARG A 262 10.24 -10.73 8.41
C ARG A 262 10.41 -11.94 7.48
N VAL A 263 10.86 -13.06 8.01
CA VAL A 263 11.14 -14.29 7.24
C VAL A 263 9.89 -14.79 6.53
N ASP A 264 8.76 -14.82 7.22
CA ASP A 264 7.51 -15.33 6.63
C ASP A 264 7.02 -14.42 5.49
N ARG A 265 7.17 -13.10 5.62
CA ARG A 265 6.83 -12.12 4.57
C ARG A 265 7.77 -12.21 3.37
N ALA A 266 9.06 -12.32 3.63
CA ALA A 266 10.08 -12.46 2.58
C ALA A 266 9.91 -13.75 1.79
N GLN A 267 9.54 -14.85 2.46
CA GLN A 267 9.23 -16.11 1.80
C GLN A 267 7.97 -16.02 0.95
N GLU A 268 6.91 -15.39 1.48
CA GLU A 268 5.67 -15.17 0.70
C GLU A 268 5.91 -14.30 -0.53
N TRP A 269 6.75 -13.26 -0.40
CA TRP A 269 7.23 -12.49 -1.54
C TRP A 269 7.97 -13.34 -2.57
N ALA A 270 8.93 -14.15 -2.12
CA ALA A 270 9.70 -15.03 -3.00
C ALA A 270 8.78 -16.01 -3.76
N ARG A 271 7.78 -16.56 -3.07
CA ARG A 271 6.79 -17.48 -3.63
C ARG A 271 5.87 -16.81 -4.64
N ARG A 272 5.33 -15.61 -4.34
CA ARG A 272 4.41 -14.89 -5.25
C ARG A 272 5.10 -14.38 -6.49
N MET A 273 6.34 -13.93 -6.35
CA MET A 273 7.12 -13.41 -7.47
C MET A 273 7.87 -14.52 -8.22
N ASP A 274 7.84 -15.74 -7.72
CA ASP A 274 8.59 -16.89 -8.26
C ASP A 274 10.05 -16.53 -8.59
N ASN A 275 10.69 -15.82 -7.67
CA ASN A 275 12.04 -15.30 -7.84
C ASN A 275 13.12 -16.32 -7.41
N ALA A 276 14.40 -15.92 -7.52
CA ALA A 276 15.55 -16.79 -7.22
C ALA A 276 15.60 -17.32 -5.77
N TYR A 277 14.80 -16.77 -4.86
CA TYR A 277 14.73 -17.18 -3.45
C TYR A 277 13.53 -18.11 -3.18
N ASN A 278 12.72 -18.43 -4.19
CA ASN A 278 11.57 -19.34 -4.08
C ASN A 278 12.03 -20.82 -4.11
N TYR A 279 12.69 -21.26 -3.06
CA TYR A 279 13.04 -22.67 -2.87
C TYR A 279 12.81 -23.11 -1.42
N ARG A 280 12.67 -24.43 -1.22
CA ARG A 280 12.48 -25.02 0.10
C ARG A 280 13.41 -26.20 0.31
N LEU A 281 13.93 -26.30 1.51
CA LEU A 281 14.61 -27.50 1.98
C LEU A 281 13.59 -28.65 2.07
N GLN A 282 13.90 -29.78 1.44
CA GLN A 282 13.02 -30.92 1.44
C GLN A 282 13.32 -31.81 2.66
N ASP A 283 12.29 -32.25 3.38
CA ASP A 283 12.44 -33.18 4.51
C ASP A 283 12.88 -34.59 4.07
N THR A 284 12.58 -34.93 2.82
CA THR A 284 12.94 -36.23 2.23
C THR A 284 13.56 -36.03 0.85
N CYS A 285 14.45 -36.87 0.45
CA CYS A 285 15.04 -36.83 -0.89
C CYS A 285 13.93 -36.91 -1.95
N PRO A 286 13.81 -35.91 -2.84
CA PRO A 286 12.81 -35.92 -3.89
C PRO A 286 13.09 -37.06 -4.90
N ALA A 287 12.01 -37.61 -5.47
CA ALA A 287 12.11 -38.61 -6.52
C ALA A 287 12.47 -37.94 -7.86
N VAL A 288 13.71 -37.52 -8.01
CA VAL A 288 14.25 -36.94 -9.25
C VAL A 288 15.14 -37.95 -9.95
N THR A 289 15.11 -37.98 -11.27
CA THR A 289 16.04 -38.77 -12.06
C THR A 289 17.23 -37.86 -12.42
N VAL A 290 18.38 -38.23 -11.92
CA VAL A 290 19.66 -37.55 -12.25
C VAL A 290 20.45 -38.43 -13.23
N SER A 291 21.23 -37.81 -14.08
CA SER A 291 22.17 -38.52 -14.95
C SER A 291 23.34 -39.09 -14.13
N PRO A 292 24.08 -40.08 -14.64
CA PRO A 292 25.26 -40.60 -13.93
C PRO A 292 26.30 -39.53 -13.62
N GLN A 293 26.49 -38.53 -14.50
CA GLN A 293 27.41 -37.43 -14.27
C GLN A 293 26.92 -36.51 -13.14
N GLU A 294 25.63 -36.22 -13.08
CA GLU A 294 25.03 -35.44 -11.97
C GLU A 294 25.12 -36.17 -10.64
N GLU A 295 24.91 -37.49 -10.65
CA GLU A 295 25.07 -38.33 -9.44
C GLU A 295 26.50 -38.30 -8.91
N GLU A 296 27.50 -38.42 -9.81
CA GLU A 296 28.92 -38.34 -9.42
C GLU A 296 29.26 -36.91 -8.92
N ALA A 297 28.75 -35.85 -9.54
CA ALA A 297 28.98 -34.49 -9.09
C ALA A 297 28.35 -34.22 -7.71
N LEU A 298 27.12 -34.71 -7.47
CA LEU A 298 26.44 -34.60 -6.17
C LEU A 298 27.16 -35.34 -5.08
N ASN A 299 27.69 -36.55 -5.36
CA ASN A 299 28.49 -37.31 -4.41
C ASN A 299 29.80 -36.58 -4.06
N SER A 300 30.51 -36.05 -5.06
CA SER A 300 31.72 -35.24 -4.86
C SER A 300 31.45 -34.00 -3.99
N LEU A 301 30.33 -33.32 -4.24
CA LEU A 301 29.90 -32.15 -3.45
C LEU A 301 29.57 -32.59 -2.00
N ALA A 302 28.87 -33.69 -1.82
CA ALA A 302 28.53 -34.19 -0.48
C ALA A 302 29.79 -34.56 0.34
N GLU A 303 30.80 -35.17 -0.28
CA GLU A 303 32.10 -35.45 0.35
C GLU A 303 32.82 -34.16 0.74
N TYR A 304 32.80 -33.14 -0.16
CA TYR A 304 33.41 -31.83 0.10
C TYR A 304 32.74 -31.12 1.28
N VAL A 305 31.40 -31.09 1.32
CA VAL A 305 30.64 -30.49 2.42
C VAL A 305 30.93 -31.24 3.74
N ALA A 306 30.96 -32.58 3.72
CA ALA A 306 31.25 -33.41 4.90
C ALA A 306 32.67 -33.22 5.47
N ALA A 307 33.60 -32.69 4.67
CA ALA A 307 34.96 -32.37 5.12
C ALA A 307 35.01 -31.06 5.99
N GLY A 308 33.90 -30.34 6.16
CA GLY A 308 33.78 -29.18 7.07
C GLY A 308 34.27 -27.88 6.49
N HIS A 309 34.17 -27.69 5.18
CA HIS A 309 34.48 -26.43 4.52
C HIS A 309 33.46 -25.34 4.83
N THR A 310 33.88 -24.08 4.74
CA THR A 310 33.01 -22.90 4.94
C THR A 310 32.01 -22.77 3.79
N GLY A 311 30.86 -22.14 4.03
CA GLY A 311 29.85 -21.90 2.99
C GLY A 311 30.42 -21.18 1.74
N LYS A 312 31.38 -20.26 1.92
CA LYS A 312 32.07 -19.57 0.82
C LYS A 312 32.95 -20.52 -0.02
N GLU A 313 33.67 -21.42 0.63
CA GLU A 313 34.49 -22.44 -0.04
C GLU A 313 33.60 -23.42 -0.79
N ILE A 314 32.50 -23.89 -0.16
CA ILE A 314 31.51 -24.77 -0.79
C ILE A 314 30.91 -24.09 -2.03
N GLN A 315 30.49 -22.83 -1.94
CA GLN A 315 29.92 -22.08 -3.06
C GLN A 315 30.90 -21.95 -4.23
N SER A 316 32.18 -21.75 -3.95
CA SER A 316 33.22 -21.70 -4.99
C SER A 316 33.40 -23.08 -5.65
N GLU A 317 33.48 -24.15 -4.84
CA GLU A 317 33.75 -25.48 -5.30
C GLU A 317 32.60 -26.12 -6.09
N ILE A 318 31.35 -25.73 -5.85
CA ILE A 318 30.19 -26.19 -6.65
C ILE A 318 30.43 -26.03 -8.15
N TYR A 319 30.94 -24.89 -8.57
CA TYR A 319 31.21 -24.61 -9.99
C TYR A 319 32.39 -25.43 -10.53
N ASP A 320 33.38 -25.71 -9.70
CA ASP A 320 34.53 -26.51 -10.11
C ASP A 320 34.14 -27.98 -10.21
N ILE A 321 33.40 -28.51 -9.26
CA ILE A 321 32.84 -29.88 -9.30
C ILE A 321 31.93 -30.04 -10.53
N ALA A 322 31.00 -29.10 -10.79
CA ALA A 322 30.13 -29.16 -11.97
C ALA A 322 30.94 -29.24 -13.28
N ARG A 323 31.96 -28.40 -13.42
CA ARG A 323 32.84 -28.38 -14.60
C ARG A 323 33.66 -29.67 -14.75
N GLN A 324 34.15 -30.29 -13.62
CA GLN A 324 34.89 -31.53 -13.64
C GLN A 324 34.04 -32.68 -14.16
N HIS A 325 32.75 -32.70 -13.88
CA HIS A 325 31.80 -33.73 -14.30
C HIS A 325 31.06 -33.37 -15.62
N GLY A 326 31.41 -32.26 -16.25
CA GLY A 326 30.84 -31.88 -17.55
C GLY A 326 29.41 -31.32 -17.48
N ILE A 327 29.06 -30.71 -16.37
CA ILE A 327 27.77 -30.11 -16.06
C ILE A 327 27.88 -28.57 -16.14
#